data_00b65fbd6bb235ff4cde92b659ccf04e
#
_entry.id   00b65fbd6bb235ff4cde92b659ccf04e
#
_cell.length_a   1.000
_cell.length_b   1.000
_cell.length_c   1.000
_cell.angle_alpha   90.00
_cell.angle_beta   90.00
_cell.angle_gamma   90.00
#
_symmetry.space_group_name_H-M   'P 1'
#
loop_
_entity.id
_entity.type
_entity.pdbx_description
1 polymer ?
#
loop_
_entity_poly.entity_id
_entity_poly.type
_entity_poly.pdbx_seq_one_letter_code
_entity_poly.pdbx_strand_id
1 'polypeptide(L)'
;MRIIIANYRYFIAGGPEKYMFKFMDAAREMGIEVIPFSVNNPQNEQTEYSRYFAKPRSNQLMFADTKKTIGNLAGIVRATVWNFDAEKRLRQLIRNTKPDAVYILHEINHLSPSIIRAAKKEKVRVVHRISDFFMFCAKYDFLCGNEICEACLHGNYKKAIQKKCVKDSISGTLLRVFAMKLYRTLHIFDEVDHYICTCGFSKAKMIEGGIPSEKISCVPTFIDAQKIMPCYENDRYFLFLGRLAH
;
A
#
# COMPACT_ATOMS: atom_id res chain seq x y z
N MET A 1 7.93 21.02 8.96
CA MET A 1 6.90 19.95 8.86
C MET A 1 7.58 18.60 8.89
N ARG A 2 7.00 17.63 9.58
CA ARG A 2 7.56 16.27 9.74
C ARG A 2 6.52 15.24 9.30
N ILE A 3 6.88 14.30 8.43
CA ILE A 3 5.96 13.30 7.86
C ILE A 3 6.56 11.91 8.08
N ILE A 4 5.74 10.96 8.57
CA ILE A 4 6.09 9.54 8.50
C ILE A 4 5.59 9.01 7.16
N ILE A 5 6.47 8.41 6.35
CA ILE A 5 6.10 7.69 5.14
C ILE A 5 6.06 6.19 5.41
N ALA A 6 4.92 5.57 5.19
CA ALA A 6 4.70 4.15 5.48
C ALA A 6 4.59 3.34 4.18
N ASN A 7 5.52 2.42 3.99
CA ASN A 7 5.53 1.45 2.90
C ASN A 7 6.11 0.13 3.42
N TYR A 8 5.60 -1.02 2.96
CA TYR A 8 6.05 -2.30 3.49
C TYR A 8 7.50 -2.68 3.09
N ARG A 9 8.10 -2.01 2.10
CA ARG A 9 9.51 -2.13 1.71
C ARG A 9 10.22 -0.79 1.83
N TYR A 10 11.44 -0.81 2.32
CA TYR A 10 12.33 0.34 2.36
C TYR A 10 13.60 0.08 1.52
N PHE A 11 13.40 -0.43 0.32
CA PHE A 11 14.41 -0.68 -0.72
C PHE A 11 13.72 -0.68 -2.09
N ILE A 12 14.45 -0.41 -3.17
CA ILE A 12 13.89 -0.32 -4.52
C ILE A 12 13.64 -1.73 -5.07
N ALA A 13 12.36 -2.12 -5.15
CA ALA A 13 11.90 -3.35 -5.79
C ALA A 13 10.99 -3.09 -7.00
N GLY A 14 10.41 -1.89 -7.10
CA GLY A 14 9.49 -1.54 -8.17
C GLY A 14 9.10 -0.06 -8.21
N GLY A 15 8.01 0.24 -8.87
CA GLY A 15 7.50 1.60 -9.04
C GLY A 15 7.15 2.31 -7.73
N PRO A 16 6.39 1.68 -6.82
CA PRO A 16 6.02 2.31 -5.55
C PRO A 16 7.21 2.74 -4.70
N GLU A 17 8.26 1.91 -4.63
CA GLU A 17 9.46 2.22 -3.86
C GLU A 17 10.29 3.33 -4.54
N LYS A 18 10.41 3.30 -5.88
CA LYS A 18 11.05 4.41 -6.63
C LYS A 18 10.33 5.74 -6.37
N TYR A 19 8.99 5.72 -6.35
CA TYR A 19 8.20 6.91 -5.99
C TYR A 19 8.49 7.35 -4.55
N MET A 20 8.52 6.42 -3.61
CA MET A 20 8.79 6.71 -2.20
C MET A 20 10.12 7.45 -2.02
N PHE A 21 11.21 6.94 -2.58
CA PHE A 21 12.52 7.57 -2.44
C PHE A 21 12.57 8.94 -3.13
N LYS A 22 12.02 9.06 -4.35
CA LYS A 22 11.91 10.37 -5.03
C LYS A 22 11.07 11.37 -4.23
N PHE A 23 9.98 10.93 -3.62
CA PHE A 23 9.17 11.77 -2.76
C PHE A 23 9.96 12.23 -1.52
N MET A 24 10.72 11.32 -0.90
CA MET A 24 11.55 11.66 0.26
C MET A 24 12.61 12.70 -0.11
N ASP A 25 13.25 12.58 -1.26
CA ASP A 25 14.26 13.52 -1.73
C ASP A 25 13.64 14.90 -2.02
N ALA A 26 12.57 14.96 -2.80
CA ALA A 26 11.86 16.21 -3.10
C ALA A 26 11.32 16.90 -1.84
N ALA A 27 10.82 16.13 -0.88
CA ALA A 27 10.34 16.67 0.39
C ALA A 27 11.49 17.27 1.23
N ARG A 28 12.65 16.62 1.25
CA ARG A 28 13.86 17.17 1.92
C ARG A 28 14.33 18.46 1.29
N GLU A 29 14.33 18.57 -0.04
CA GLU A 29 14.65 19.82 -0.76
C GLU A 29 13.71 20.97 -0.37
N MET A 30 12.45 20.63 -0.01
CA MET A 30 11.46 21.57 0.50
C MET A 30 11.56 21.84 2.01
N GLY A 31 12.56 21.32 2.71
CA GLY A 31 12.73 21.45 4.15
C GLY A 31 11.74 20.62 4.98
N ILE A 32 11.15 19.57 4.40
CA ILE A 32 10.24 18.65 5.07
C ILE A 32 11.04 17.44 5.55
N GLU A 33 11.00 17.15 6.85
CA GLU A 33 11.59 15.96 7.42
C GLU A 33 10.72 14.75 7.13
N VAL A 34 11.27 13.73 6.46
CA VAL A 34 10.54 12.49 6.12
C VAL A 34 11.16 11.31 6.85
N ILE A 35 10.36 10.66 7.67
CA ILE A 35 10.71 9.52 8.52
C ILE A 35 10.13 8.24 7.92
N PRO A 36 10.95 7.23 7.56
CA PRO A 36 10.42 5.98 7.03
C PRO A 36 9.83 5.09 8.13
N PHE A 37 8.73 4.40 7.77
CA PHE A 37 8.18 3.29 8.52
C PHE A 37 7.93 2.10 7.59
N SER A 38 8.50 0.94 7.91
CA SER A 38 8.49 -0.22 7.03
C SER A 38 8.44 -1.54 7.81
N VAL A 39 8.60 -2.64 7.09
CA VAL A 39 8.86 -3.97 7.66
C VAL A 39 10.36 -4.25 7.62
N ASN A 40 10.90 -4.83 8.67
CA ASN A 40 12.32 -5.21 8.71
C ASN A 40 12.65 -6.20 7.60
N ASN A 41 13.67 -5.87 6.82
CA ASN A 41 14.22 -6.65 5.73
C ASN A 41 15.71 -6.41 5.60
N PRO A 42 16.54 -7.45 5.34
CA PRO A 42 17.97 -7.27 5.11
C PRO A 42 18.33 -6.35 3.95
N GLN A 43 17.44 -6.18 2.98
CA GLN A 43 17.61 -5.31 1.81
C GLN A 43 17.25 -3.84 2.08
N ASN A 44 16.68 -3.52 3.25
CA ASN A 44 16.30 -2.14 3.55
C ASN A 44 17.51 -1.22 3.56
N GLU A 45 17.32 -0.01 3.02
CA GLU A 45 18.26 1.08 3.20
C GLU A 45 18.47 1.36 4.71
N GLN A 46 19.67 1.80 5.07
CA GLN A 46 20.00 2.09 6.45
C GLN A 46 19.29 3.36 6.93
N THR A 47 18.72 3.28 8.12
CA THR A 47 18.08 4.44 8.78
C THR A 47 18.08 4.24 10.30
N GLU A 48 18.21 5.33 11.04
CA GLU A 48 18.07 5.33 12.51
C GLU A 48 16.69 4.86 12.99
N TYR A 49 15.66 4.96 12.10
CA TYR A 49 14.30 4.57 12.39
C TYR A 49 14.04 3.07 12.22
N SER A 50 14.99 2.28 11.72
CA SER A 50 14.86 0.83 11.50
C SER A 50 14.47 0.06 12.77
N ARG A 51 14.84 0.53 13.95
CA ARG A 51 14.42 -0.02 15.25
C ARG A 51 12.90 -0.02 15.48
N TYR A 52 12.16 0.85 14.78
CA TYR A 52 10.70 0.93 14.82
C TYR A 52 10.01 0.12 13.72
N PHE A 53 10.75 -0.44 12.78
CA PHE A 53 10.15 -1.21 11.69
C PHE A 53 9.45 -2.45 12.22
N ALA A 54 8.31 -2.78 11.63
CA ALA A 54 7.53 -3.94 11.99
C ALA A 54 8.33 -5.23 11.74
N LYS A 55 8.14 -6.23 12.60
CA LYS A 55 8.80 -7.54 12.43
C LYS A 55 8.32 -8.20 11.14
N PRO A 56 9.21 -8.86 10.38
CA PRO A 56 8.80 -9.64 9.22
C PRO A 56 7.93 -10.81 9.68
N ARG A 57 6.99 -11.22 8.87
CA ARG A 57 6.04 -12.32 9.15
C ARG A 57 6.64 -13.69 8.97
N SER A 58 7.59 -13.78 8.06
CA SER A 58 8.41 -14.94 7.76
C SER A 58 9.73 -14.42 7.21
N ASN A 59 10.75 -15.25 7.14
CA ASN A 59 12.02 -14.90 6.52
C ASN A 59 11.90 -14.63 5.00
N GLN A 60 10.69 -14.73 4.44
CA GLN A 60 10.40 -14.52 3.02
C GLN A 60 9.37 -13.41 2.85
N LEU A 61 9.70 -12.43 2.02
CA LEU A 61 8.90 -11.23 1.74
C LEU A 61 7.70 -11.47 0.83
N MET A 62 7.64 -12.61 0.17
CA MET A 62 6.56 -12.99 -0.75
C MET A 62 5.78 -14.16 -0.17
N PHE A 63 4.46 -14.04 -0.07
CA PHE A 63 3.58 -15.14 0.36
C PHE A 63 3.70 -16.41 -0.51
N ALA A 64 4.24 -16.28 -1.73
CA ALA A 64 4.37 -17.37 -2.69
C ALA A 64 5.33 -18.47 -2.22
N ASP A 65 6.36 -18.11 -1.44
CA ASP A 65 7.49 -18.98 -1.14
C ASP A 65 7.48 -19.51 0.30
N THR A 66 6.46 -19.17 1.09
CA THR A 66 6.39 -19.55 2.51
C THR A 66 5.99 -21.02 2.63
N LYS A 67 6.86 -21.87 3.17
CA LYS A 67 6.51 -23.25 3.51
C LYS A 67 5.30 -23.26 4.44
N LYS A 68 4.31 -24.12 4.16
CA LYS A 68 3.05 -24.27 4.92
C LYS A 68 3.29 -24.93 6.28
N THR A 69 3.89 -24.21 7.21
CA THR A 69 4.02 -24.62 8.59
C THR A 69 2.92 -23.95 9.41
N ILE A 70 2.36 -24.62 10.42
CA ILE A 70 1.26 -24.11 11.27
C ILE A 70 1.60 -22.71 11.86
N GLY A 71 2.83 -22.52 12.34
CA GLY A 71 3.29 -21.21 12.84
C GLY A 71 3.32 -20.10 11.77
N ASN A 72 3.70 -20.45 10.54
CA ASN A 72 3.69 -19.51 9.42
C ASN A 72 2.25 -19.17 9.00
N LEU A 73 1.31 -20.12 9.06
CA LEU A 73 -0.09 -19.89 8.75
C LEU A 73 -0.73 -18.91 9.75
N ALA A 74 -0.52 -19.10 11.05
CA ALA A 74 -0.99 -18.17 12.07
C ALA A 74 -0.41 -16.76 11.90
N GLY A 75 0.87 -16.66 11.54
CA GLY A 75 1.53 -15.40 11.21
C GLY A 75 0.91 -14.71 9.98
N ILE A 76 0.62 -15.47 8.92
CA ILE A 76 -0.03 -14.96 7.71
C ILE A 76 -1.44 -14.44 8.03
N VAL A 77 -2.25 -15.22 8.74
CA VAL A 77 -3.62 -14.82 9.15
C VAL A 77 -3.59 -13.53 9.96
N ARG A 78 -2.82 -13.54 11.04
CA ARG A 78 -2.68 -12.38 11.94
C ARG A 78 -2.28 -11.10 11.20
N ALA A 79 -1.40 -11.23 10.28
CA ALA A 79 -0.81 -10.11 9.60
C ALA A 79 -1.61 -9.67 8.35
N THR A 80 -2.37 -10.56 7.71
CA THR A 80 -3.32 -10.18 6.66
C THR A 80 -4.52 -9.47 7.27
N VAL A 81 -4.98 -9.90 8.44
CA VAL A 81 -6.17 -9.34 9.10
C VAL A 81 -5.81 -8.12 9.96
N TRP A 82 -4.82 -8.25 10.86
CA TRP A 82 -4.45 -7.14 11.76
C TRP A 82 -3.04 -7.29 12.29
N ASN A 83 -2.14 -6.36 11.95
CA ASN A 83 -0.76 -6.42 12.41
C ASN A 83 -0.55 -5.59 13.68
N PHE A 84 -0.75 -6.23 14.85
CA PHE A 84 -0.56 -5.58 16.16
C PHE A 84 0.88 -5.11 16.41
N ASP A 85 1.89 -5.77 15.83
CA ASP A 85 3.27 -5.32 15.95
C ASP A 85 3.50 -4.02 15.18
N ALA A 86 2.99 -3.93 13.94
CA ALA A 86 3.06 -2.70 13.15
C ALA A 86 2.31 -1.55 13.83
N GLU A 87 1.10 -1.81 14.35
CA GLU A 87 0.33 -0.83 15.12
C GLU A 87 1.13 -0.29 16.32
N LYS A 88 1.66 -1.20 17.15
CA LYS A 88 2.43 -0.84 18.35
C LYS A 88 3.67 -0.02 18.00
N ARG A 89 4.43 -0.45 16.99
CA ARG A 89 5.69 0.18 16.61
C ARG A 89 5.48 1.53 15.96
N LEU A 90 4.47 1.67 15.09
CA LEU A 90 4.12 2.96 14.52
C LEU A 90 3.69 3.95 15.60
N ARG A 91 2.90 3.54 16.57
CA ARG A 91 2.53 4.39 17.72
C ARG A 91 3.76 4.85 18.52
N GLN A 92 4.73 3.96 18.75
CA GLN A 92 5.99 4.33 19.40
C GLN A 92 6.77 5.36 18.58
N LEU A 93 6.86 5.16 17.25
CA LEU A 93 7.52 6.10 16.35
C LEU A 93 6.83 7.47 16.39
N ILE A 94 5.50 7.51 16.30
CA ILE A 94 4.71 8.75 16.34
C ILE A 94 4.96 9.50 17.66
N ARG A 95 4.92 8.83 18.80
CA ARG A 95 5.15 9.46 20.11
C ARG A 95 6.54 10.07 20.24
N ASN A 96 7.55 9.41 19.67
CA ASN A 96 8.94 9.85 19.78
C ASN A 96 9.29 10.95 18.78
N THR A 97 8.63 10.98 17.61
CA THR A 97 8.97 11.92 16.53
C THR A 97 7.97 13.04 16.36
N LYS A 98 6.74 12.91 16.90
CA LYS A 98 5.64 13.89 16.83
C LYS A 98 5.43 14.42 15.42
N PRO A 99 5.08 13.57 14.45
CA PRO A 99 4.88 13.98 13.06
C PRO A 99 3.57 14.74 12.90
N ASP A 100 3.50 15.58 11.86
CA ASP A 100 2.29 16.29 11.45
C ASP A 100 1.31 15.36 10.70
N ALA A 101 1.85 14.35 9.99
CA ALA A 101 1.06 13.40 9.22
C ALA A 101 1.76 12.03 9.05
N VAL A 102 0.95 11.01 8.81
CA VAL A 102 1.40 9.70 8.30
C VAL A 102 0.93 9.58 6.85
N TYR A 103 1.88 9.44 5.93
CA TYR A 103 1.64 9.24 4.51
C TYR A 103 1.81 7.76 4.17
N ILE A 104 0.71 7.09 3.85
CA ILE A 104 0.69 5.65 3.55
C ILE A 104 0.77 5.45 2.04
N LEU A 105 1.73 4.66 1.59
CA LEU A 105 1.88 4.27 0.19
C LEU A 105 1.36 2.84 -0.06
N HIS A 106 1.70 1.90 0.83
CA HIS A 106 1.28 0.51 0.68
C HIS A 106 1.34 -0.23 2.02
N GLU A 107 0.18 -0.59 2.57
CA GLU A 107 0.07 -1.24 3.88
C GLU A 107 -0.39 -2.70 3.79
N ILE A 108 -1.08 -3.05 2.71
CA ILE A 108 -1.78 -4.33 2.58
C ILE A 108 -0.82 -5.53 2.67
N ASN A 109 -1.29 -6.58 3.36
CA ASN A 109 -0.62 -7.87 3.55
C ASN A 109 0.66 -7.87 4.40
N HIS A 110 1.20 -6.73 4.78
CA HIS A 110 2.40 -6.65 5.62
C HIS A 110 2.21 -5.76 6.84
N LEU A 111 1.91 -4.50 6.65
CA LEU A 111 1.62 -3.55 7.73
C LEU A 111 0.16 -3.64 8.18
N SER A 112 -0.75 -4.03 7.29
CA SER A 112 -2.21 -4.02 7.40
C SER A 112 -2.78 -2.62 7.68
N PRO A 113 -4.08 -2.39 7.50
CA PRO A 113 -4.73 -1.12 7.87
C PRO A 113 -4.69 -0.78 9.37
N SER A 114 -4.11 -1.65 10.21
CA SER A 114 -3.84 -1.33 11.62
C SER A 114 -2.98 -0.08 11.82
N ILE A 115 -2.15 0.28 10.82
CA ILE A 115 -1.34 1.51 10.87
C ILE A 115 -2.19 2.78 10.73
N ILE A 116 -3.34 2.73 10.04
CA ILE A 116 -4.31 3.83 10.00
C ILE A 116 -4.83 4.07 11.42
N ARG A 117 -5.33 2.99 12.08
CA ARG A 117 -5.80 3.04 13.46
C ARG A 117 -4.70 3.48 14.43
N ALA A 118 -3.45 3.08 14.21
CA ALA A 118 -2.30 3.52 15.01
C ALA A 118 -2.15 5.05 14.98
N ALA A 119 -2.17 5.65 13.78
CA ALA A 119 -2.05 7.10 13.61
C ALA A 119 -3.24 7.85 14.24
N LYS A 120 -4.47 7.36 14.03
CA LYS A 120 -5.67 8.00 14.61
C LYS A 120 -5.71 7.91 16.13
N LYS A 121 -5.26 6.82 16.76
CA LYS A 121 -5.10 6.73 18.22
C LYS A 121 -4.13 7.76 18.79
N GLU A 122 -3.12 8.16 18.02
CA GLU A 122 -2.15 9.21 18.39
C GLU A 122 -2.56 10.59 17.85
N LYS A 123 -3.79 10.74 17.31
CA LYS A 123 -4.37 11.99 16.77
C LYS A 123 -3.56 12.63 15.64
N VAL A 124 -2.85 11.83 14.86
CA VAL A 124 -2.06 12.26 13.70
C VAL A 124 -2.90 12.10 12.43
N ARG A 125 -2.77 13.06 11.50
CA ARG A 125 -3.44 13.02 10.19
C ARG A 125 -2.92 11.86 9.35
N VAL A 126 -3.83 11.21 8.62
CA VAL A 126 -3.51 10.10 7.70
C VAL A 126 -3.82 10.53 6.28
N VAL A 127 -2.80 10.49 5.44
CA VAL A 127 -2.92 10.64 3.98
C VAL A 127 -2.58 9.31 3.34
N HIS A 128 -3.45 8.81 2.46
CA HIS A 128 -3.24 7.51 1.80
C HIS A 128 -3.18 7.65 0.29
N ARG A 129 -2.06 7.27 -0.31
CA ARG A 129 -1.89 7.24 -1.76
C ARG A 129 -2.38 5.92 -2.33
N ILE A 130 -3.32 6.00 -3.25
CA ILE A 130 -3.90 4.84 -3.90
C ILE A 130 -3.06 4.45 -5.13
N SER A 131 -2.42 3.30 -5.03
CA SER A 131 -1.59 2.73 -6.09
C SER A 131 -2.20 1.45 -6.70
N ASP A 132 -3.18 0.88 -6.02
CA ASP A 132 -3.95 -0.30 -6.42
C ASP A 132 -5.36 -0.26 -5.81
N PHE A 133 -6.16 -1.27 -6.06
CA PHE A 133 -7.54 -1.36 -5.59
C PHE A 133 -7.76 -2.40 -4.49
N PHE A 134 -6.75 -2.72 -3.69
CA PHE A 134 -6.89 -3.68 -2.59
C PHE A 134 -7.98 -3.32 -1.58
N MET A 135 -8.33 -2.06 -1.45
CA MET A 135 -9.43 -1.62 -0.61
C MET A 135 -10.78 -2.21 -1.05
N PHE A 136 -10.98 -2.37 -2.37
CA PHE A 136 -12.24 -2.76 -2.98
C PHE A 136 -12.21 -4.12 -3.69
N CYS A 137 -11.04 -4.58 -4.13
CA CYS A 137 -10.88 -5.80 -4.91
C CYS A 137 -9.97 -6.80 -4.20
N ALA A 138 -10.39 -8.05 -4.07
CA ALA A 138 -9.60 -9.09 -3.43
C ALA A 138 -8.28 -9.37 -4.16
N LYS A 139 -8.23 -9.14 -5.48
CA LYS A 139 -7.06 -9.31 -6.35
C LYS A 139 -6.32 -8.00 -6.66
N TYR A 140 -6.86 -6.83 -6.26
CA TYR A 140 -6.31 -5.47 -6.42
C TYR A 140 -6.42 -4.80 -7.79
N ASP A 141 -6.74 -5.50 -8.85
CA ASP A 141 -6.62 -5.04 -10.25
C ASP A 141 -7.96 -4.90 -10.99
N PHE A 142 -9.08 -5.25 -10.35
CA PHE A 142 -10.40 -5.34 -10.95
C PHE A 142 -10.46 -6.25 -12.19
N LEU A 143 -9.63 -7.30 -12.23
CA LEU A 143 -9.65 -8.31 -13.28
C LEU A 143 -10.04 -9.69 -12.75
N CYS A 144 -10.82 -10.43 -13.53
CA CYS A 144 -11.14 -11.83 -13.30
C CYS A 144 -10.89 -12.62 -14.59
N GLY A 145 -9.76 -13.33 -14.66
CA GLY A 145 -9.22 -13.78 -15.94
C GLY A 145 -8.84 -12.55 -16.77
N ASN A 146 -9.33 -12.48 -18.00
CA ASN A 146 -9.09 -11.37 -18.93
C ASN A 146 -10.26 -10.35 -18.97
N GLU A 147 -11.25 -10.48 -18.08
CA GLU A 147 -12.41 -9.60 -18.04
C GLU A 147 -12.32 -8.58 -16.91
N ILE A 148 -12.86 -7.38 -17.14
CA ILE A 148 -13.05 -6.37 -16.10
C ILE A 148 -14.07 -6.90 -15.08
N CYS A 149 -13.75 -6.81 -13.78
CA CYS A 149 -14.58 -7.34 -12.72
C CYS A 149 -14.62 -6.38 -11.52
N GLU A 150 -15.76 -5.75 -11.32
CA GLU A 150 -16.00 -4.80 -10.22
C GLU A 150 -16.96 -5.37 -9.14
N ALA A 151 -17.21 -6.67 -9.14
CA ALA A 151 -18.20 -7.32 -8.25
C ALA A 151 -17.95 -7.06 -6.75
N CYS A 152 -16.69 -6.85 -6.35
CA CYS A 152 -16.33 -6.60 -4.95
C CYS A 152 -16.46 -5.12 -4.52
N LEU A 153 -16.62 -4.19 -5.44
CA LEU A 153 -16.57 -2.75 -5.19
C LEU A 153 -17.54 -2.31 -4.08
N HIS A 154 -18.76 -2.83 -4.11
CA HIS A 154 -19.81 -2.55 -3.14
C HIS A 154 -19.92 -3.61 -2.01
N GLY A 155 -18.89 -4.44 -1.81
CA GLY A 155 -18.83 -5.44 -0.73
C GLY A 155 -19.52 -6.78 -1.03
N ASN A 156 -19.86 -7.06 -2.29
CA ASN A 156 -20.33 -8.39 -2.70
C ASN A 156 -19.15 -9.27 -3.12
N TYR A 157 -18.70 -10.12 -2.21
CA TYR A 157 -17.51 -10.96 -2.42
C TYR A 157 -17.82 -12.37 -2.93
N LYS A 158 -19.10 -12.68 -3.29
CA LYS A 158 -19.49 -14.02 -3.76
C LYS A 158 -18.67 -14.45 -4.99
N LYS A 159 -18.57 -13.56 -5.99
CA LYS A 159 -17.79 -13.82 -7.22
C LYS A 159 -16.31 -14.04 -6.93
N ALA A 160 -15.72 -13.30 -5.98
CA ALA A 160 -14.32 -13.49 -5.59
C ALA A 160 -14.08 -14.88 -5.02
N ILE A 161 -14.98 -15.39 -4.16
CA ILE A 161 -14.87 -16.71 -3.56
C ILE A 161 -15.05 -17.81 -4.63
N GLN A 162 -16.07 -17.69 -5.48
CA GLN A 162 -16.34 -18.64 -6.58
C GLN A 162 -15.16 -18.76 -7.54
N LYS A 163 -14.54 -17.63 -7.89
CA LYS A 163 -13.40 -17.54 -8.82
C LYS A 163 -12.03 -17.72 -8.15
N LYS A 164 -11.99 -17.95 -6.83
CA LYS A 164 -10.74 -18.12 -6.07
C LYS A 164 -9.71 -17.02 -6.36
N CYS A 165 -10.15 -15.75 -6.40
CA CYS A 165 -9.38 -14.61 -6.93
C CYS A 165 -7.98 -14.41 -6.32
N VAL A 166 -7.71 -14.95 -5.12
CA VAL A 166 -6.38 -14.85 -4.49
C VAL A 166 -5.58 -16.10 -4.79
N LYS A 167 -4.71 -16.04 -5.79
CA LYS A 167 -3.77 -17.12 -6.19
C LYS A 167 -4.46 -18.47 -6.40
N ASP A 168 -5.63 -18.48 -6.99
CA ASP A 168 -6.47 -19.68 -7.23
C ASP A 168 -6.72 -20.54 -5.98
N SER A 169 -6.57 -19.92 -4.79
CA SER A 169 -6.73 -20.55 -3.50
C SER A 169 -8.04 -20.15 -2.83
N ILE A 170 -8.88 -21.12 -2.49
CA ILE A 170 -10.12 -20.87 -1.76
C ILE A 170 -9.83 -20.33 -0.34
N SER A 171 -8.87 -20.92 0.37
CA SER A 171 -8.51 -20.49 1.72
C SER A 171 -7.89 -19.08 1.73
N GLY A 172 -7.00 -18.79 0.77
CA GLY A 172 -6.43 -17.46 0.58
C GLY A 172 -7.49 -16.42 0.28
N THR A 173 -8.45 -16.76 -0.60
CA THR A 173 -9.55 -15.85 -0.94
C THR A 173 -10.50 -15.63 0.23
N LEU A 174 -10.87 -16.69 0.98
CA LEU A 174 -11.71 -16.56 2.17
C LEU A 174 -11.04 -15.67 3.24
N LEU A 175 -9.75 -15.87 3.51
CA LEU A 175 -9.00 -15.03 4.43
C LEU A 175 -9.00 -13.56 4.00
N ARG A 176 -8.77 -13.29 2.71
CA ARG A 176 -8.76 -11.93 2.16
C ARG A 176 -10.15 -11.29 2.24
N VAL A 177 -11.20 -12.01 1.85
CA VAL A 177 -12.58 -11.54 1.94
C VAL A 177 -12.99 -11.27 3.39
N PHE A 178 -12.58 -12.13 4.32
CA PHE A 178 -12.81 -11.90 5.74
C PHE A 178 -12.14 -10.60 6.21
N ALA A 179 -10.88 -10.39 5.86
CA ALA A 179 -10.17 -9.15 6.19
C ALA A 179 -10.85 -7.91 5.61
N MET A 180 -11.26 -7.96 4.33
CA MET A 180 -11.97 -6.85 3.67
C MET A 180 -13.31 -6.54 4.34
N LYS A 181 -14.09 -7.57 4.69
CA LYS A 181 -15.34 -7.38 5.45
C LYS A 181 -15.08 -6.75 6.81
N LEU A 182 -14.07 -7.25 7.53
CA LEU A 182 -13.70 -6.71 8.85
C LEU A 182 -13.32 -5.23 8.75
N TYR A 183 -12.47 -4.85 7.79
CA TYR A 183 -12.06 -3.45 7.61
C TYR A 183 -13.25 -2.54 7.30
N ARG A 184 -14.18 -3.02 6.45
CA ARG A 184 -15.40 -2.29 6.11
C ARG A 184 -16.33 -2.14 7.32
N THR A 185 -16.55 -3.21 8.08
CA THR A 185 -17.36 -3.18 9.31
C THR A 185 -16.76 -2.28 10.40
N LEU A 186 -15.44 -2.25 10.50
CA LEU A 186 -14.72 -1.39 11.44
C LEU A 186 -14.53 0.05 10.94
N HIS A 187 -14.98 0.36 9.74
CA HIS A 187 -14.86 1.69 9.12
C HIS A 187 -13.41 2.23 9.10
N ILE A 188 -12.42 1.33 8.97
CA ILE A 188 -10.99 1.70 9.09
C ILE A 188 -10.58 2.71 8.02
N PHE A 189 -11.04 2.53 6.79
CA PHE A 189 -10.70 3.42 5.68
C PHE A 189 -11.42 4.77 5.77
N ASP A 190 -12.54 4.85 6.50
CA ASP A 190 -13.24 6.11 6.74
C ASP A 190 -12.43 7.04 7.67
N GLU A 191 -11.51 6.46 8.46
CA GLU A 191 -10.59 7.20 9.34
C GLU A 191 -9.44 7.89 8.59
N VAL A 192 -9.24 7.61 7.31
CA VAL A 192 -8.27 8.33 6.47
C VAL A 192 -8.77 9.75 6.24
N ASP A 193 -7.91 10.73 6.51
CA ASP A 193 -8.28 12.14 6.39
C ASP A 193 -8.27 12.59 4.92
N HIS A 194 -7.34 12.08 4.11
CA HIS A 194 -7.26 12.42 2.69
C HIS A 194 -6.64 11.30 1.85
N TYR A 195 -7.18 11.14 0.64
CA TYR A 195 -6.69 10.19 -0.36
C TYR A 195 -6.02 10.89 -1.53
N ILE A 196 -4.93 10.34 -2.01
CA ILE A 196 -4.24 10.79 -3.23
C ILE A 196 -4.36 9.70 -4.28
N CYS A 197 -5.12 9.95 -5.34
CA CYS A 197 -5.23 9.10 -6.51
C CYS A 197 -4.22 9.51 -7.58
N THR A 198 -3.69 8.55 -8.33
CA THR A 198 -2.68 8.82 -9.36
C THR A 198 -3.27 9.25 -10.70
N CYS A 199 -4.57 9.01 -10.92
CA CYS A 199 -5.28 9.40 -12.15
C CYS A 199 -6.79 9.54 -11.89
N GLY A 200 -7.50 10.13 -12.86
CA GLY A 200 -8.95 10.32 -12.78
C GLY A 200 -9.74 9.02 -12.69
N PHE A 201 -9.28 7.95 -13.33
CA PHE A 201 -9.91 6.63 -13.22
C PHE A 201 -9.90 6.10 -11.78
N SER A 202 -8.75 6.14 -11.11
CA SER A 202 -8.66 5.68 -9.71
C SER A 202 -9.52 6.56 -8.79
N LYS A 203 -9.57 7.88 -9.01
CA LYS A 203 -10.47 8.79 -8.29
C LYS A 203 -11.93 8.40 -8.49
N ALA A 204 -12.36 8.17 -9.71
CA ALA A 204 -13.73 7.77 -10.02
C ALA A 204 -14.11 6.45 -9.31
N LYS A 205 -13.23 5.44 -9.34
CA LYS A 205 -13.45 4.15 -8.64
C LYS A 205 -13.49 4.27 -7.13
N MET A 206 -12.72 5.19 -6.54
CA MET A 206 -12.78 5.48 -5.11
C MET A 206 -14.14 6.08 -4.72
N ILE A 207 -14.64 7.05 -5.51
CA ILE A 207 -15.95 7.67 -5.29
C ILE A 207 -17.06 6.63 -5.45
N GLU A 208 -17.03 5.83 -6.52
CA GLU A 208 -17.98 4.74 -6.75
C GLU A 208 -17.96 3.71 -5.61
N GLY A 209 -16.80 3.43 -5.03
CA GLY A 209 -16.60 2.55 -3.87
C GLY A 209 -17.08 3.15 -2.54
N GLY A 210 -17.56 4.40 -2.53
CA GLY A 210 -18.17 5.07 -1.38
C GLY A 210 -17.26 6.03 -0.61
N ILE A 211 -16.07 6.36 -1.12
CA ILE A 211 -15.22 7.37 -0.49
C ILE A 211 -15.70 8.79 -0.92
N PRO A 212 -15.94 9.71 0.03
CA PRO A 212 -16.38 11.05 -0.26
C PRO A 212 -15.41 11.81 -1.18
N SER A 213 -15.93 12.46 -2.22
CA SER A 213 -15.12 13.14 -3.24
C SER A 213 -14.22 14.24 -2.70
N GLU A 214 -14.67 14.92 -1.65
CA GLU A 214 -13.94 15.99 -0.94
C GLU A 214 -12.68 15.47 -0.21
N LYS A 215 -12.63 14.17 0.09
CA LYS A 215 -11.45 13.53 0.66
C LYS A 215 -10.44 13.07 -0.39
N ILE A 216 -10.69 13.29 -1.69
CA ILE A 216 -9.87 12.71 -2.76
C ILE A 216 -9.29 13.77 -3.68
N SER A 217 -7.97 13.85 -3.73
CA SER A 217 -7.23 14.61 -4.75
C SER A 217 -6.63 13.69 -5.80
N CYS A 218 -6.56 14.18 -7.06
CA CYS A 218 -5.86 13.50 -8.13
C CYS A 218 -4.49 14.16 -8.32
N VAL A 219 -3.43 13.45 -7.94
CA VAL A 219 -2.03 13.92 -8.09
C VAL A 219 -1.25 12.85 -8.84
N PRO A 220 -0.94 13.05 -10.13
CA PRO A 220 -0.14 12.12 -10.90
C PRO A 220 1.24 11.85 -10.29
N THR A 221 1.82 10.71 -10.63
CA THR A 221 3.20 10.42 -10.25
C THR A 221 4.13 11.42 -10.94
N PHE A 222 4.89 12.17 -10.17
CA PHE A 222 5.82 13.15 -10.70
C PHE A 222 7.12 12.51 -11.22
N ILE A 223 7.77 13.20 -12.16
CA ILE A 223 9.10 12.91 -12.65
C ILE A 223 9.95 14.17 -12.56
N ASP A 224 11.24 13.99 -12.42
CA ASP A 224 12.19 15.12 -12.51
C ASP A 224 12.45 15.39 -13.99
N ALA A 225 11.69 16.34 -14.54
CA ALA A 225 11.79 16.71 -15.97
C ALA A 225 13.13 17.34 -16.33
N GLN A 226 13.86 17.93 -15.36
CA GLN A 226 15.17 18.54 -15.61
C GLN A 226 16.25 17.50 -15.93
N LYS A 227 16.05 16.24 -15.47
CA LYS A 227 16.96 15.12 -15.74
C LYS A 227 16.63 14.37 -17.03
N ILE A 228 15.57 14.77 -17.75
CA ILE A 228 15.13 14.09 -18.97
C ILE A 228 15.36 15.03 -20.15
N MET A 229 16.39 14.73 -20.94
CA MET A 229 16.64 15.46 -22.18
C MET A 229 15.93 14.74 -23.33
N PRO A 230 15.00 15.40 -24.03
CA PRO A 230 14.35 14.81 -25.19
C PRO A 230 15.36 14.67 -26.33
N CYS A 231 15.35 13.51 -26.99
CA CYS A 231 16.07 13.28 -28.23
C CYS A 231 15.05 13.23 -29.39
N TYR A 232 15.23 14.09 -30.39
CA TYR A 232 14.34 14.18 -31.55
C TYR A 232 14.91 13.46 -32.78
N GLU A 233 16.08 12.82 -32.64
CA GLU A 233 16.65 11.97 -33.68
C GLU A 233 15.90 10.65 -33.76
N ASN A 234 15.61 10.22 -34.98
CA ASN A 234 14.83 9.02 -35.24
C ASN A 234 15.72 7.91 -35.82
N ASP A 235 16.01 6.87 -35.00
CA ASP A 235 16.81 5.70 -35.41
C ASP A 235 15.96 4.59 -36.07
N ARG A 236 14.74 4.91 -36.52
CA ARG A 236 13.82 3.99 -37.23
C ARG A 236 13.53 2.68 -36.46
N TYR A 237 13.33 2.76 -35.15
CA TYR A 237 12.91 1.63 -34.33
C TYR A 237 11.57 1.89 -33.65
N PHE A 238 10.90 0.80 -33.23
CA PHE A 238 9.72 0.87 -32.38
C PHE A 238 10.14 0.60 -30.94
N LEU A 239 9.84 1.53 -30.05
CA LEU A 239 10.12 1.38 -28.62
C LEU A 239 8.87 0.86 -27.89
N PHE A 240 8.98 -0.32 -27.26
CA PHE A 240 8.02 -0.77 -26.27
C PHE A 240 8.60 -0.57 -24.87
N LEU A 241 7.93 0.24 -24.05
CA LEU A 241 8.28 0.47 -22.65
C LEU A 241 7.17 -0.08 -21.78
N GLY A 242 7.40 -1.22 -21.13
CA GLY A 242 6.40 -1.85 -20.26
C GLY A 242 6.87 -3.16 -19.67
N ARG A 243 6.00 -3.77 -18.87
CA ARG A 243 6.22 -5.11 -18.35
C ARG A 243 5.68 -6.12 -19.37
N LEU A 244 6.53 -7.04 -19.82
CA LEU A 244 6.06 -8.19 -20.57
C LEU A 244 5.42 -9.17 -19.58
N ALA A 245 4.12 -9.43 -19.74
CA ALA A 245 3.36 -10.40 -18.98
C ALA A 245 2.64 -11.34 -19.95
N HIS A 246 2.62 -12.64 -19.64
CA HIS A 246 1.82 -13.63 -20.34
C HIS A 246 0.40 -13.63 -19.84
#